data_74e0a9120e596cfe8ea5ac0e14ceb1e4
#
_entry.id   74e0a9120e596cfe8ea5ac0e14ceb1e4
#
_cell.length_a   1.000
_cell.length_b   1.000
_cell.length_c   1.000
_cell.angle_alpha   90.00
_cell.angle_beta   90.00
_cell.angle_gamma   90.00
#
_symmetry.space_group_name_H-M   'P 1'
#
loop_
_entity.id
_entity.type
_entity.pdbx_description
1 polymer ?
#
loop_
_entity_poly.entity_id
_entity_poly.type
_entity_poly.pdbx_seq_one_letter_code
_entity_poly.pdbx_strand_id
1 'polypeptide(L)' 'METIEALKAEIKKLSSRAVQAKLDLHDLSEDLPTGWERIPEVAAKTFEIHQQLVEAKKKLTTLGG' A
#
# COMPACT_ATOMS: atom_id res chain seq x y z
N MET A 1 16.93 0.89 15.20
CA MET A 1 17.53 1.75 14.17
C MET A 1 17.30 1.16 12.80
N GLU A 2 16.76 1.94 11.86
CA GLU A 2 16.52 1.45 10.51
C GLU A 2 17.84 1.40 9.73
N THR A 3 18.06 0.27 9.06
CA THR A 3 19.17 0.12 8.12
C THR A 3 18.62 0.16 6.71
N ILE A 4 19.47 0.40 5.72
CA ILE A 4 19.06 0.36 4.30
C ILE A 4 18.50 -1.02 3.97
N GLU A 5 19.11 -2.08 4.45
CA GLU A 5 18.65 -3.45 4.19
C GLU A 5 17.28 -3.72 4.82
N ALA A 6 17.09 -3.29 6.06
CA ALA A 6 15.80 -3.45 6.74
C ALA A 6 14.71 -2.65 6.02
N LEU A 7 15.04 -1.44 5.57
CA LEU A 7 14.11 -0.58 4.87
C LEU A 7 13.74 -1.16 3.50
N LYS A 8 14.69 -1.74 2.79
CA LYS A 8 14.40 -2.43 1.51
C LYS A 8 13.47 -3.62 1.71
N ALA A 9 13.67 -4.38 2.77
CA ALA A 9 12.79 -5.51 3.11
C ALA A 9 11.38 -5.02 3.44
N GLU A 10 11.26 -3.92 4.17
CA GLU A 10 9.98 -3.31 4.49
C GLU A 10 9.26 -2.83 3.23
N ILE A 11 9.97 -2.17 2.32
CA ILE A 11 9.42 -1.70 1.06
C ILE A 11 8.87 -2.86 0.24
N LYS A 12 9.60 -3.96 0.17
CA LYS A 12 9.16 -5.15 -0.55
C LYS A 12 7.84 -5.69 0.02
N LYS A 13 7.75 -5.74 1.34
CA LYS A 13 6.55 -6.19 2.05
C LYS A 13 5.37 -5.23 1.80
N LEU A 14 5.63 -3.92 1.90
CA LEU A 14 4.62 -2.91 1.66
C LEU A 14 4.16 -2.93 0.19
N SER A 15 5.08 -3.14 -0.75
CA SER A 15 4.74 -3.23 -2.17
C SER A 15 3.78 -4.38 -2.44
N SER A 16 4.04 -5.54 -1.82
CA SER A 16 3.16 -6.70 -1.94
C SER A 16 1.77 -6.41 -1.38
N ARG A 17 1.70 -5.75 -0.23
CA ARG A 17 0.44 -5.36 0.39
C ARG A 17 -0.30 -4.32 -0.45
N ALA A 18 0.44 -3.39 -1.06
CA ALA A 18 -0.15 -2.37 -1.92
C ALA A 18 -0.79 -2.99 -3.16
N VAL A 19 -0.15 -3.98 -3.75
CA VAL A 19 -0.72 -4.71 -4.89
C VAL A 19 -2.01 -5.41 -4.48
N GLN A 20 -2.02 -6.06 -3.31
CA GLN A 20 -3.23 -6.73 -2.83
C GLN A 20 -4.36 -5.74 -2.58
N ALA A 21 -4.06 -4.59 -1.98
CA ALA A 21 -5.07 -3.55 -1.75
C ALA A 21 -5.63 -3.01 -3.07
N LYS A 22 -4.77 -2.81 -4.05
CA LYS A 22 -5.17 -2.37 -5.39
C LYS A 22 -6.13 -3.37 -6.03
N LEU A 23 -5.81 -4.67 -5.93
CA LEU A 23 -6.66 -5.72 -6.48
C LEU A 23 -8.01 -5.78 -5.76
N ASP A 24 -8.01 -5.64 -4.44
CA ASP A 24 -9.25 -5.62 -3.67
C ASP A 24 -10.16 -4.46 -4.09
N LEU A 25 -9.57 -3.29 -4.30
CA LEU A 25 -10.34 -2.12 -4.75
C LEU A 25 -10.87 -2.32 -6.16
N HIS A 26 -10.05 -2.89 -7.04
CA HIS A 26 -10.44 -3.18 -8.42
C HIS A 26 -11.61 -4.17 -8.46
N ASP A 27 -11.51 -5.26 -7.69
CA ASP A 27 -12.57 -6.27 -7.64
C ASP A 27 -13.87 -5.68 -7.11
N LEU A 28 -13.78 -4.84 -6.07
CA LEU A 28 -14.95 -4.17 -5.53
C LEU A 28 -15.59 -3.27 -6.60
N SER A 29 -14.77 -2.53 -7.34
CA SER A 29 -15.27 -1.61 -8.35
C SER A 29 -16.02 -2.34 -9.47
N GLU A 30 -15.57 -3.55 -9.82
CA GLU A 30 -16.24 -4.35 -10.84
C GLU A 30 -17.60 -4.90 -10.37
N ASP A 31 -17.71 -5.18 -9.08
CA ASP A 31 -18.93 -5.73 -8.51
C ASP A 31 -20.01 -4.68 -8.23
N LEU A 32 -19.64 -3.41 -8.26
CA LEU A 32 -20.58 -2.34 -7.94
C LEU A 32 -21.83 -2.39 -8.84
N PRO A 33 -23.03 -2.11 -8.32
CA PRO A 33 -23.30 -1.53 -7.00
C PRO A 33 -23.30 -2.54 -5.85
N THR A 34 -23.06 -3.82 -6.11
CA THR A 34 -22.95 -4.82 -5.04
C THR A 34 -21.74 -4.51 -4.17
N GLY A 35 -21.92 -4.44 -2.85
CA GLY A 35 -20.84 -4.17 -1.92
C GLY A 35 -20.43 -2.71 -1.83
N TRP A 36 -21.24 -1.79 -2.33
CA TRP A 36 -20.92 -0.36 -2.33
C TRP A 36 -20.62 0.18 -0.94
N GLU A 37 -21.20 -0.40 0.09
CA GLU A 37 -20.99 0.03 1.48
C GLU A 37 -19.54 -0.19 1.93
N ARG A 38 -18.81 -1.05 1.23
CA ARG A 38 -17.42 -1.36 1.55
C ARG A 38 -16.44 -0.34 0.94
N ILE A 39 -16.92 0.55 0.07
CA ILE A 39 -16.03 1.51 -0.61
C ILE A 39 -15.18 2.32 0.40
N PRO A 40 -15.75 2.93 1.45
CA PRO A 40 -14.92 3.72 2.36
C PRO A 40 -13.83 2.90 3.05
N GLU A 41 -14.14 1.68 3.46
CA GLU A 41 -13.19 0.80 4.13
C GLU A 41 -12.06 0.36 3.20
N VAL A 42 -12.42 -0.11 2.02
CA VAL A 42 -11.43 -0.58 1.04
C VAL A 42 -10.57 0.58 0.55
N ALA A 43 -11.18 1.73 0.28
CA ALA A 43 -10.46 2.92 -0.14
C ALA A 43 -9.48 3.40 0.94
N ALA A 44 -9.90 3.41 2.19
CA ALA A 44 -9.05 3.82 3.31
C ALA A 44 -7.83 2.92 3.45
N LYS A 45 -8.02 1.61 3.35
CA LYS A 45 -6.91 0.65 3.41
C LYS A 45 -5.94 0.85 2.26
N THR A 46 -6.47 1.05 1.06
CA THR A 46 -5.67 1.27 -0.14
C THR A 46 -4.84 2.55 0.00
N PHE A 47 -5.47 3.62 0.45
CA PHE A 47 -4.78 4.89 0.69
C PHE A 47 -3.65 4.72 1.71
N GLU A 48 -3.96 4.11 2.84
CA GLU A 48 -3.03 3.95 3.95
C GLU A 48 -1.78 3.16 3.56
N ILE A 49 -1.95 2.04 2.88
CA ILE A 49 -0.80 1.20 2.49
C ILE A 49 0.06 1.91 1.43
N HIS A 50 -0.56 2.65 0.52
CA HIS A 50 0.19 3.41 -0.47
C HIS A 50 0.95 4.57 0.16
N GLN A 51 0.36 5.23 1.16
CA GLN A 51 1.03 6.28 1.92
C GLN A 51 2.28 5.73 2.61
N GLN A 52 2.16 4.59 3.29
CA GLN A 52 3.28 3.95 3.94
C GLN A 52 4.38 3.57 2.96
N LEU A 53 3.99 3.04 1.80
CA LEU A 53 4.95 2.65 0.77
C LEU A 53 5.74 3.85 0.23
N VAL A 54 5.04 4.93 -0.06
CA VAL A 54 5.68 6.16 -0.57
C VAL A 54 6.62 6.75 0.48
N GLU A 55 6.21 6.77 1.74
CA GLU A 55 7.05 7.27 2.83
C GLU A 55 8.31 6.43 3.02
N ALA A 56 8.17 5.10 2.93
CA ALA A 56 9.31 4.20 3.04
C ALA A 56 10.31 4.41 1.90
N LYS A 57 9.81 4.59 0.68
CA LYS A 57 10.66 4.88 -0.47
C LYS A 57 11.40 6.22 -0.33
N LYS A 58 10.73 7.22 0.23
CA LYS A 58 11.37 8.52 0.51
C LYS A 58 12.50 8.38 1.53
N LYS A 59 12.28 7.61 2.57
CA LYS A 59 13.32 7.33 3.56
C LYS A 59 14.53 6.65 2.92
N LEU A 60 14.28 5.68 2.06
CA LEU A 60 15.35 4.97 1.37
C LEU A 60 16.19 5.93 0.51
N THR A 61 15.53 6.81 -0.22
CA THR A 61 16.21 7.83 -1.03
C THR A 61 17.06 8.74 -0.15
N THR A 62 16.51 9.16 1.00
CA THR A 62 17.23 10.01 1.96
C THR A 62 18.47 9.31 2.50
N LEU A 63 18.41 8.01 2.70
CA LEU A 63 19.55 7.22 3.18
C LEU A 63 20.54 6.84 2.08
N GLY A 64 20.28 7.21 0.84
CA GLY A 64 21.19 6.97 -0.26
C GLY A 64 21.08 5.57 -0.88
N GLY A 65 19.98 4.89 -0.62
CA GLY A 65 19.76 3.53 -1.11
C GLY A 65 18.99 3.39 -2.42
#